data_cb22f6c7df9a589a236a1503b8d0e5df
#
_entry.id   cb22f6c7df9a589a236a1503b8d0e5df
#
_cell.length_a   1.000
_cell.length_b   1.000
_cell.length_c   1.000
_cell.angle_alpha   90.00
_cell.angle_beta   90.00
_cell.angle_gamma   90.00
#
_symmetry.space_group_name_H-M   'P 1'
#
loop_
_entity.id
_entity.type
_entity.pdbx_description
1 polymer ?
#
loop_
_entity_poly.entity_id
_entity_poly.type
_entity_poly.pdbx_seq_one_letter_code
_entity_poly.pdbx_strand_id
1 'polypeptide(L)'
;MKIKNVVVIGSGTMGSGIAAHLCNANIPVTLLDLKTEISEKARERIHKSRPPLLIDKSKINNIKVGNISDNFDVVKDADWIVEAVVERIDVKHQIYEKIFKVRKDGAIVSSNTSSIPIKVLSEHLTDVEKKDFCITHFFNPVRYMGLLEIVKNENNDLNKINQLKEFCEIELGKGAIVCNDTPGFLGNRVGVYAMQIAMTEAFKMKLSVEEADAIFGRPMGIPKTGVFGLYDLIGIDLMADVLKSFIKELPETDEFHEVAKEIPLVKKLIETGYTGRKGKGGFYRMNKTGTTKVMEAINLESGDYTPAKKIDVKSDKVDLKGLINRKDKYGEYAWSVLSKIIKYASSLVPGITKEFNDIDEAMRLGFNWAKGP
;
A
#
# COMPACT_ATOMS: atom_id res chain seq x y z
N MET A 1 -23.31 -3.58 15.07
CA MET A 1 -22.58 -2.94 16.21
C MET A 1 -22.24 -1.51 15.80
N LYS A 2 -22.41 -0.50 16.64
CA LYS A 2 -22.02 0.87 16.31
C LYS A 2 -20.61 1.13 16.87
N ILE A 3 -19.62 1.33 16.01
CA ILE A 3 -18.27 1.70 16.43
C ILE A 3 -18.26 3.15 16.88
N LYS A 4 -18.02 3.38 18.17
CA LYS A 4 -18.02 4.71 18.80
C LYS A 4 -16.68 5.09 19.41
N ASN A 5 -15.83 4.11 19.73
CA ASN A 5 -14.55 4.32 20.38
C ASN A 5 -13.51 3.39 19.80
N VAL A 6 -12.37 3.92 19.37
CA VAL A 6 -11.29 3.16 18.72
C VAL A 6 -9.98 3.35 19.49
N VAL A 7 -9.26 2.25 19.69
CA VAL A 7 -7.89 2.27 20.22
C VAL A 7 -6.94 1.87 19.11
N VAL A 8 -5.90 2.67 18.88
CA VAL A 8 -4.82 2.36 17.95
C VAL A 8 -3.55 2.08 18.75
N ILE A 9 -2.96 0.90 18.57
CA ILE A 9 -1.75 0.46 19.26
C ILE A 9 -0.58 0.46 18.29
N GLY A 10 0.44 1.25 18.59
CA GLY A 10 1.56 1.58 17.70
C GLY A 10 1.37 2.95 17.08
N SER A 11 2.28 3.88 17.38
CA SER A 11 2.20 5.27 16.95
C SER A 11 3.20 5.62 15.84
N GLY A 12 3.63 4.62 15.07
CA GLY A 12 4.42 4.79 13.85
C GLY A 12 3.68 5.58 12.76
N THR A 13 4.20 5.57 11.55
CA THR A 13 3.59 6.27 10.40
C THR A 13 2.14 5.86 10.18
N MET A 14 1.86 4.55 10.16
CA MET A 14 0.51 4.06 9.91
C MET A 14 -0.44 4.33 11.07
N GLY A 15 -0.07 3.97 12.31
CA GLY A 15 -0.95 4.22 13.46
C GLY A 15 -1.23 5.70 13.69
N SER A 16 -0.25 6.59 13.48
CA SER A 16 -0.46 8.03 13.47
C SER A 16 -1.46 8.48 12.40
N GLY A 17 -1.33 7.93 11.18
CA GLY A 17 -2.23 8.21 10.07
C GLY A 17 -3.66 7.74 10.34
N ILE A 18 -3.82 6.54 10.89
CA ILE A 18 -5.13 5.95 11.24
C ILE A 18 -5.79 6.77 12.35
N ALA A 19 -5.06 7.09 13.43
CA ALA A 19 -5.59 7.92 14.52
C ALA A 19 -6.02 9.31 14.03
N ALA A 20 -5.23 9.94 13.17
CA ALA A 20 -5.60 11.23 12.56
C ALA A 20 -6.85 11.11 11.68
N HIS A 21 -6.99 10.02 10.92
CA HIS A 21 -8.12 9.81 10.04
C HIS A 21 -9.42 9.58 10.83
N LEU A 22 -9.38 8.78 11.89
CA LEU A 22 -10.48 8.60 12.84
C LEU A 22 -10.88 9.94 13.49
N CYS A 23 -9.89 10.74 13.91
CA CYS A 23 -10.13 12.08 14.47
C CYS A 23 -10.81 13.02 13.46
N ASN A 24 -10.44 12.96 12.17
CA ASN A 24 -11.10 13.73 11.10
C ASN A 24 -12.59 13.37 10.97
N ALA A 25 -12.94 12.10 11.18
CA ALA A 25 -14.31 11.60 11.19
C ALA A 25 -15.05 11.87 12.52
N ASN A 26 -14.47 12.61 13.46
CA ASN A 26 -14.98 12.83 14.80
C ASN A 26 -15.18 11.56 15.64
N ILE A 27 -14.45 10.48 15.34
CA ILE A 27 -14.47 9.25 16.12
C ILE A 27 -13.48 9.40 17.28
N PRO A 28 -13.89 9.19 18.53
CA PRO A 28 -13.01 9.16 19.69
C PRO A 28 -11.91 8.10 19.49
N VAL A 29 -10.65 8.52 19.58
CA VAL A 29 -9.50 7.64 19.38
C VAL A 29 -8.45 7.83 20.47
N THR A 30 -7.92 6.72 20.96
CA THR A 30 -6.74 6.68 21.84
C THR A 30 -5.59 6.01 21.12
N LEU A 31 -4.46 6.70 21.04
CA LEU A 31 -3.22 6.23 20.41
C LEU A 31 -2.24 5.80 21.49
N LEU A 32 -1.92 4.51 21.54
CA LEU A 32 -0.99 3.91 22.50
C LEU A 32 0.32 3.51 21.83
N ASP A 33 1.42 3.61 22.58
CA ASP A 33 2.73 3.07 22.20
C ASP A 33 3.45 2.48 23.43
N LEU A 34 4.70 2.06 23.29
CA LEU A 34 5.51 1.51 24.39
C LEU A 34 5.67 2.51 25.56
N LYS A 35 5.79 3.81 25.24
CA LYS A 35 5.94 4.91 26.20
C LYS A 35 5.06 6.09 25.79
N THR A 36 4.53 6.82 26.78
CA THR A 36 3.68 7.99 26.53
C THR A 36 4.39 9.06 25.70
N GLU A 37 5.69 9.25 25.90
CA GLU A 37 6.48 10.24 25.15
C GLU A 37 6.54 9.91 23.66
N ILE A 38 6.45 8.62 23.29
CA ILE A 38 6.46 8.19 21.87
C ILE A 38 5.12 8.58 21.24
N SER A 39 4.01 8.29 21.90
CA SER A 39 2.67 8.64 21.40
C SER A 39 2.43 10.16 21.42
N GLU A 40 2.98 10.91 22.37
CA GLU A 40 2.98 12.39 22.36
C GLU A 40 3.76 12.96 21.18
N LYS A 41 4.97 12.48 20.93
CA LYS A 41 5.75 12.87 19.74
C LYS A 41 5.01 12.49 18.43
N ALA A 42 4.27 11.40 18.42
CA ALA A 42 3.45 11.03 17.29
C ALA A 42 2.31 12.04 17.07
N ARG A 43 1.63 12.48 18.14
CA ARG A 43 0.61 13.52 18.07
C ARG A 43 1.18 14.85 17.55
N GLU A 44 2.38 15.22 17.96
CA GLU A 44 3.06 16.40 17.42
C GLU A 44 3.39 16.24 15.92
N ARG A 45 3.86 15.05 15.49
CA ARG A 45 4.09 14.77 14.07
C ARG A 45 2.83 14.88 13.25
N ILE A 46 1.70 14.37 13.75
CA ILE A 46 0.38 14.52 13.11
C ILE A 46 0.06 16.00 12.88
N HIS A 47 0.25 16.84 13.92
CA HIS A 47 -0.04 18.28 13.84
C HIS A 47 0.85 19.02 12.83
N LYS A 48 2.13 18.63 12.72
CA LYS A 48 3.15 19.27 11.86
C LYS A 48 3.25 18.62 10.47
N SER A 49 2.51 17.53 10.19
CA SER A 49 2.67 16.71 8.98
C SER A 49 2.49 17.50 7.68
N ARG A 50 3.27 17.13 6.68
CA ARG A 50 3.16 17.61 5.29
C ARG A 50 3.28 16.41 4.34
N PRO A 51 2.23 16.13 3.56
CA PRO A 51 0.91 16.79 3.54
C PRO A 51 0.16 16.63 4.88
N PRO A 52 -0.81 17.53 5.19
CA PRO A 52 -1.48 17.55 6.50
C PRO A 52 -2.37 16.32 6.69
N LEU A 53 -2.19 15.61 7.82
CA LEU A 53 -3.01 14.44 8.18
C LEU A 53 -4.36 14.85 8.77
N LEU A 54 -4.44 15.99 9.48
CA LEU A 54 -5.69 16.54 9.98
C LEU A 54 -6.29 17.52 8.98
N ILE A 55 -7.62 17.49 8.84
CA ILE A 55 -8.41 18.49 8.10
C ILE A 55 -8.40 19.80 8.90
N ASP A 56 -8.71 19.68 10.18
CA ASP A 56 -8.69 20.78 11.12
C ASP A 56 -7.65 20.51 12.24
N LYS A 57 -6.58 21.29 12.24
CA LYS A 57 -5.48 21.13 13.21
C LYS A 57 -5.90 21.41 14.66
N SER A 58 -6.97 22.16 14.89
CA SER A 58 -7.48 22.44 16.24
C SER A 58 -7.96 21.16 16.94
N LYS A 59 -8.36 20.13 16.18
CA LYS A 59 -8.83 18.84 16.69
C LYS A 59 -7.73 17.92 17.22
N ILE A 60 -6.45 18.32 17.17
CA ILE A 60 -5.33 17.46 17.59
C ILE A 60 -5.49 16.91 19.02
N ASN A 61 -6.07 17.69 19.91
CA ASN A 61 -6.29 17.28 21.30
C ASN A 61 -7.41 16.25 21.47
N ASN A 62 -8.20 15.98 20.43
CA ASN A 62 -9.20 14.91 20.43
C ASN A 62 -8.54 13.53 20.26
N ILE A 63 -7.27 13.47 19.83
CA ILE A 63 -6.46 12.25 19.86
C ILE A 63 -5.87 12.12 21.26
N LYS A 64 -6.45 11.23 22.06
CA LYS A 64 -5.88 10.86 23.36
C LYS A 64 -4.61 10.05 23.13
N VAL A 65 -3.63 10.18 24.00
CA VAL A 65 -2.35 9.45 23.92
C VAL A 65 -2.02 8.79 25.25
N GLY A 66 -1.27 7.70 25.20
CA GLY A 66 -0.83 6.97 26.38
C GLY A 66 0.15 5.86 26.03
N ASN A 67 0.39 4.95 26.96
CA ASN A 67 1.27 3.83 26.79
C ASN A 67 0.58 2.49 27.12
N ILE A 68 1.17 1.39 26.63
CA ILE A 68 0.62 0.03 26.80
C ILE A 68 0.83 -0.57 28.21
N SER A 69 1.56 0.11 29.10
CA SER A 69 1.77 -0.34 30.48
C SER A 69 0.74 0.25 31.43
N ASP A 70 0.54 1.58 31.38
CA ASP A 70 -0.25 2.29 32.37
C ASP A 70 -1.66 2.64 31.87
N ASN A 71 -1.87 2.69 30.54
CA ASN A 71 -3.13 3.16 29.94
C ASN A 71 -3.87 2.08 29.16
N PHE A 72 -3.49 0.81 29.31
CA PHE A 72 -4.06 -0.29 28.51
C PHE A 72 -5.54 -0.55 28.81
N ASP A 73 -6.02 -0.12 29.96
CA ASP A 73 -7.42 -0.28 30.37
C ASP A 73 -8.43 0.39 29.43
N VAL A 74 -8.00 1.36 28.61
CA VAL A 74 -8.86 1.97 27.58
C VAL A 74 -9.34 0.96 26.53
N VAL A 75 -8.66 -0.18 26.38
CA VAL A 75 -9.04 -1.28 25.47
C VAL A 75 -10.36 -1.93 25.90
N LYS A 76 -10.71 -1.90 27.21
CA LYS A 76 -11.95 -2.46 27.76
C LYS A 76 -13.21 -1.80 27.18
N ASP A 77 -13.12 -0.53 26.81
CA ASP A 77 -14.24 0.26 26.32
C ASP A 77 -14.23 0.41 24.78
N ALA A 78 -13.18 -0.09 24.11
CA ALA A 78 -13.05 0.02 22.68
C ALA A 78 -14.04 -0.86 21.92
N ASP A 79 -14.63 -0.34 20.85
CA ASP A 79 -15.45 -1.11 19.91
C ASP A 79 -14.56 -1.73 18.81
N TRP A 80 -13.46 -1.06 18.50
CA TRP A 80 -12.46 -1.49 17.53
C TRP A 80 -11.06 -1.19 18.02
N ILE A 81 -10.19 -2.19 17.99
CA ILE A 81 -8.78 -2.07 18.34
C ILE A 81 -7.95 -2.33 17.08
N VAL A 82 -7.14 -1.35 16.67
CA VAL A 82 -6.27 -1.44 15.50
C VAL A 82 -4.82 -1.58 15.96
N GLU A 83 -4.20 -2.70 15.65
CA GLU A 83 -2.78 -2.90 15.86
C GLU A 83 -1.97 -2.41 14.66
N ALA A 84 -1.00 -1.54 14.90
CA ALA A 84 -0.08 -0.96 13.92
C ALA A 84 1.36 -0.85 14.47
N VAL A 85 1.79 -1.87 15.23
CA VAL A 85 3.15 -1.97 15.78
C VAL A 85 4.16 -2.43 14.72
N VAL A 86 5.42 -2.61 15.11
CA VAL A 86 6.48 -3.12 14.21
C VAL A 86 6.09 -4.46 13.59
N GLU A 87 6.56 -4.71 12.36
CA GLU A 87 6.23 -5.90 11.57
C GLU A 87 7.03 -7.11 12.05
N ARG A 88 6.80 -7.49 13.32
CA ARG A 88 7.42 -8.61 14.01
C ARG A 88 6.34 -9.46 14.67
N ILE A 89 6.27 -10.74 14.28
CA ILE A 89 5.22 -11.65 14.72
C ILE A 89 5.21 -11.86 16.24
N ASP A 90 6.37 -11.98 16.87
CA ASP A 90 6.51 -12.15 18.31
C ASP A 90 5.93 -10.94 19.08
N VAL A 91 6.16 -9.73 18.60
CA VAL A 91 5.62 -8.51 19.21
C VAL A 91 4.09 -8.45 19.02
N LYS A 92 3.60 -8.78 17.82
CA LYS A 92 2.17 -8.78 17.52
C LYS A 92 1.41 -9.79 18.38
N HIS A 93 1.91 -11.02 18.50
CA HIS A 93 1.29 -12.04 19.36
C HIS A 93 1.20 -11.60 20.82
N GLN A 94 2.25 -10.99 21.39
CA GLN A 94 2.21 -10.44 22.75
C GLN A 94 1.14 -9.36 22.91
N ILE A 95 0.96 -8.51 21.90
CA ILE A 95 -0.07 -7.47 21.93
C ILE A 95 -1.47 -8.09 21.84
N TYR A 96 -1.68 -9.07 20.94
CA TYR A 96 -2.99 -9.75 20.83
C TYR A 96 -3.37 -10.48 22.12
N GLU A 97 -2.42 -11.20 22.74
CA GLU A 97 -2.66 -11.83 24.03
C GLU A 97 -3.15 -10.83 25.08
N LYS A 98 -2.53 -9.65 25.16
CA LYS A 98 -2.98 -8.59 26.08
C LYS A 98 -4.36 -8.04 25.69
N ILE A 99 -4.63 -7.80 24.41
CA ILE A 99 -5.91 -7.26 23.94
C ILE A 99 -7.03 -8.23 24.28
N PHE A 100 -6.89 -9.49 23.90
CA PHE A 100 -7.95 -10.51 24.08
C PHE A 100 -8.25 -10.84 25.54
N LYS A 101 -7.30 -10.61 26.45
CA LYS A 101 -7.52 -10.75 27.91
C LYS A 101 -8.41 -9.64 28.49
N VAL A 102 -8.45 -8.45 27.90
CA VAL A 102 -9.09 -7.27 28.53
C VAL A 102 -10.17 -6.63 27.69
N ARG A 103 -10.21 -6.87 26.37
CA ARG A 103 -11.22 -6.28 25.51
C ARG A 103 -12.63 -6.69 25.92
N LYS A 104 -13.61 -5.86 25.67
CA LYS A 104 -15.02 -6.27 25.84
C LYS A 104 -15.42 -7.30 24.77
N ASP A 105 -16.40 -8.11 25.11
CA ASP A 105 -16.95 -9.10 24.18
C ASP A 105 -17.47 -8.42 22.92
N GLY A 106 -17.12 -9.00 21.78
CA GLY A 106 -17.56 -8.53 20.47
C GLY A 106 -16.81 -7.33 19.92
N ALA A 107 -15.86 -6.74 20.63
CA ALA A 107 -14.97 -5.73 20.07
C ALA A 107 -14.15 -6.31 18.92
N ILE A 108 -14.05 -5.59 17.81
CA ILE A 108 -13.24 -6.00 16.67
C ILE A 108 -11.77 -5.72 16.96
N VAL A 109 -10.91 -6.67 16.66
CA VAL A 109 -9.46 -6.52 16.71
C VAL A 109 -8.91 -6.66 15.30
N SER A 110 -8.10 -5.72 14.86
CA SER A 110 -7.48 -5.81 13.53
C SER A 110 -6.01 -5.46 13.54
N SER A 111 -5.26 -6.12 12.66
CA SER A 111 -3.88 -5.75 12.34
C SER A 111 -3.83 -4.85 11.10
N ASN A 112 -2.89 -3.90 11.07
CA ASN A 112 -2.59 -3.13 9.87
C ASN A 112 -1.35 -3.67 9.12
N THR A 113 -1.03 -4.95 9.27
CA THR A 113 0.05 -5.59 8.51
C THR A 113 -0.18 -5.46 7.00
N SER A 114 0.90 -5.44 6.24
CA SER A 114 0.86 -5.49 4.76
C SER A 114 1.38 -6.81 4.20
N SER A 115 1.96 -7.67 5.03
CA SER A 115 2.69 -8.85 4.56
C SER A 115 2.46 -10.12 5.38
N ILE A 116 2.20 -10.02 6.70
CA ILE A 116 2.06 -11.22 7.52
C ILE A 116 0.66 -11.83 7.31
N PRO A 117 0.57 -13.11 6.89
CA PRO A 117 -0.72 -13.77 6.70
C PRO A 117 -1.57 -13.78 7.97
N ILE A 118 -2.89 -13.62 7.84
CA ILE A 118 -3.80 -13.62 8.99
C ILE A 118 -3.75 -14.95 9.74
N LYS A 119 -3.51 -16.06 9.04
CA LYS A 119 -3.33 -17.39 9.65
C LYS A 119 -2.18 -17.39 10.65
N VAL A 120 -1.04 -16.77 10.31
CA VAL A 120 0.14 -16.66 11.19
C VAL A 120 -0.15 -15.70 12.34
N LEU A 121 -0.78 -14.54 12.07
CA LEU A 121 -1.13 -13.58 13.12
C LEU A 121 -2.07 -14.17 14.17
N SER A 122 -2.98 -15.04 13.76
CA SER A 122 -4.04 -15.59 14.62
C SER A 122 -3.77 -17.00 15.16
N GLU A 123 -2.55 -17.54 14.99
CA GLU A 123 -2.26 -18.93 15.36
C GLU A 123 -2.45 -19.24 16.86
N HIS A 124 -2.21 -18.25 17.73
CA HIS A 124 -2.38 -18.37 19.18
C HIS A 124 -3.78 -17.97 19.68
N LEU A 125 -4.66 -17.52 18.77
CA LEU A 125 -6.03 -17.16 19.11
C LEU A 125 -6.94 -18.39 19.10
N THR A 126 -7.88 -18.43 20.03
CA THR A 126 -8.96 -19.41 20.02
C THR A 126 -9.93 -19.16 18.87
N ASP A 127 -10.73 -20.16 18.49
CA ASP A 127 -11.72 -20.01 17.41
C ASP A 127 -12.79 -18.94 17.73
N VAL A 128 -13.04 -18.70 19.02
CA VAL A 128 -13.95 -17.62 19.46
C VAL A 128 -13.31 -16.26 19.21
N GLU A 129 -12.03 -16.10 19.53
CA GLU A 129 -11.29 -14.87 19.33
C GLU A 129 -11.08 -14.57 17.85
N LYS A 130 -10.82 -15.59 17.03
CA LYS A 130 -10.70 -15.46 15.57
C LYS A 130 -11.95 -14.90 14.90
N LYS A 131 -13.15 -15.10 15.51
CA LYS A 131 -14.39 -14.50 14.98
C LYS A 131 -14.34 -12.97 14.90
N ASP A 132 -13.59 -12.36 15.81
CA ASP A 132 -13.48 -10.92 15.98
C ASP A 132 -12.16 -10.36 15.45
N PHE A 133 -11.29 -11.20 14.86
CA PHE A 133 -9.96 -10.81 14.38
C PHE A 133 -9.89 -10.77 12.86
N CYS A 134 -9.47 -9.64 12.30
CA CYS A 134 -9.25 -9.45 10.86
C CYS A 134 -8.00 -8.61 10.59
N ILE A 135 -7.66 -8.38 9.32
CA ILE A 135 -6.71 -7.35 8.93
C ILE A 135 -7.49 -6.16 8.38
N THR A 136 -7.07 -4.95 8.73
CA THR A 136 -7.52 -3.70 8.11
C THR A 136 -6.30 -3.00 7.55
N HIS A 137 -6.01 -3.27 6.28
CA HIS A 137 -4.83 -2.76 5.60
C HIS A 137 -5.11 -1.39 4.99
N PHE A 138 -4.67 -0.34 5.69
CA PHE A 138 -4.72 1.04 5.20
C PHE A 138 -3.51 1.35 4.32
N PHE A 139 -3.71 2.15 3.30
CA PHE A 139 -2.65 2.64 2.42
C PHE A 139 -2.10 3.99 2.88
N ASN A 140 -0.80 4.19 2.74
CA ASN A 140 -0.11 5.43 3.12
C ASN A 140 -0.08 6.44 1.95
N PRO A 141 -0.40 7.71 2.18
CA PRO A 141 -0.87 8.34 3.42
C PRO A 141 -2.37 8.06 3.68
N VAL A 142 -2.68 7.60 4.90
CA VAL A 142 -4.04 7.12 5.26
C VAL A 142 -5.16 8.08 4.89
N ARG A 143 -4.97 9.39 5.07
CA ARG A 143 -5.98 10.40 4.74
C ARG A 143 -6.29 10.46 3.23
N TYR A 144 -5.29 10.26 2.39
CA TYR A 144 -5.37 10.55 0.95
C TYR A 144 -5.65 9.31 0.09
N MET A 145 -5.26 8.15 0.60
CA MET A 145 -5.51 6.88 -0.10
C MET A 145 -6.90 6.38 0.22
N GLY A 146 -7.70 6.17 -0.82
CA GLY A 146 -9.10 5.77 -0.67
C GLY A 146 -9.28 4.31 -0.25
N LEU A 147 -8.36 3.42 -0.63
CA LEU A 147 -8.49 1.98 -0.40
C LEU A 147 -8.30 1.60 1.07
N LEU A 148 -9.16 0.72 1.53
CA LEU A 148 -9.00 -0.07 2.75
C LEU A 148 -9.32 -1.52 2.44
N GLU A 149 -8.36 -2.42 2.61
CA GLU A 149 -8.61 -3.85 2.49
C GLU A 149 -8.97 -4.44 3.84
N ILE A 150 -10.06 -5.19 3.89
CA ILE A 150 -10.46 -6.00 5.05
C ILE A 150 -10.17 -7.45 4.71
N VAL A 151 -9.07 -7.98 5.26
CA VAL A 151 -8.71 -9.38 5.03
C VAL A 151 -9.33 -10.23 6.13
N LYS A 152 -10.15 -11.18 5.72
CA LYS A 152 -10.88 -12.06 6.63
C LYS A 152 -10.20 -13.42 6.78
N ASN A 153 -10.40 -14.06 7.92
CA ASN A 153 -10.13 -15.48 8.14
C ASN A 153 -11.42 -16.32 8.00
N GLU A 154 -11.28 -17.63 8.01
CA GLU A 154 -12.39 -18.58 7.83
C GLU A 154 -13.39 -18.56 9.02
N ASN A 155 -12.95 -18.17 10.20
CA ASN A 155 -13.74 -18.15 11.42
C ASN A 155 -14.49 -16.84 11.63
N ASN A 156 -14.24 -15.80 10.83
CA ASN A 156 -14.83 -14.48 11.06
C ASN A 156 -16.36 -14.50 11.08
N ASP A 157 -16.93 -13.76 12.01
CA ASP A 157 -18.34 -13.40 11.95
C ASP A 157 -18.57 -12.40 10.78
N LEU A 158 -19.18 -12.88 9.70
CA LEU A 158 -19.41 -12.09 8.50
C LEU A 158 -20.29 -10.86 8.75
N ASN A 159 -21.20 -10.91 9.74
CA ASN A 159 -21.99 -9.73 10.09
C ASN A 159 -21.10 -8.63 10.69
N LYS A 160 -20.10 -8.99 11.51
CA LYS A 160 -19.15 -8.02 12.05
C LYS A 160 -18.22 -7.46 10.97
N ILE A 161 -17.75 -8.30 10.05
CA ILE A 161 -16.96 -7.85 8.90
C ILE A 161 -17.76 -6.86 8.04
N ASN A 162 -19.03 -7.15 7.75
CA ASN A 162 -19.90 -6.25 7.00
C ASN A 162 -20.17 -4.93 7.75
N GLN A 163 -20.36 -4.98 9.07
CA GLN A 163 -20.53 -3.77 9.89
C GLN A 163 -19.26 -2.91 9.94
N LEU A 164 -18.08 -3.56 10.02
CA LEU A 164 -16.80 -2.86 9.93
C LEU A 164 -16.61 -2.21 8.55
N LYS A 165 -16.94 -2.94 7.48
CA LYS A 165 -16.92 -2.44 6.11
C LYS A 165 -17.81 -1.20 5.99
N GLU A 166 -19.07 -1.29 6.36
CA GLU A 166 -20.02 -0.19 6.32
C GLU A 166 -19.54 1.03 7.12
N PHE A 167 -19.02 0.80 8.33
CA PHE A 167 -18.42 1.89 9.13
C PHE A 167 -17.25 2.56 8.40
N CYS A 168 -16.36 1.79 7.81
CA CYS A 168 -15.21 2.34 7.07
C CYS A 168 -15.65 3.11 5.82
N GLU A 169 -16.71 2.68 5.14
CA GLU A 169 -17.25 3.36 3.97
C GLU A 169 -18.00 4.64 4.33
N ILE A 170 -18.90 4.59 5.30
CA ILE A 170 -19.79 5.71 5.65
C ILE A 170 -19.08 6.74 6.52
N GLU A 171 -18.44 6.31 7.60
CA GLU A 171 -17.86 7.23 8.59
C GLU A 171 -16.44 7.67 8.21
N LEU A 172 -15.63 6.76 7.63
CA LEU A 172 -14.25 7.07 7.26
C LEU A 172 -14.09 7.46 5.79
N GLY A 173 -15.12 7.32 4.94
CA GLY A 173 -15.04 7.65 3.53
C GLY A 173 -14.02 6.80 2.75
N LYS A 174 -13.79 5.55 3.18
CA LYS A 174 -12.94 4.59 2.50
C LYS A 174 -13.72 3.76 1.49
N GLY A 175 -13.09 3.33 0.42
CA GLY A 175 -13.59 2.19 -0.34
C GLY A 175 -13.07 0.91 0.32
N ALA A 176 -13.94 0.28 1.10
CA ALA A 176 -13.57 -0.90 1.87
C ALA A 176 -13.84 -2.17 1.06
N ILE A 177 -12.79 -2.94 0.77
CA ILE A 177 -12.87 -4.18 0.00
C ILE A 177 -12.58 -5.36 0.91
N VAL A 178 -13.49 -6.33 0.96
CA VAL A 178 -13.28 -7.57 1.71
C VAL A 178 -12.60 -8.58 0.79
N CYS A 179 -11.41 -9.02 1.17
CA CYS A 179 -10.64 -9.99 0.41
C CYS A 179 -10.14 -11.17 1.26
N ASN A 180 -9.67 -12.21 0.59
CA ASN A 180 -9.10 -13.38 1.24
C ASN A 180 -7.63 -13.14 1.60
N ASP A 181 -7.13 -13.94 2.55
CA ASP A 181 -5.72 -13.92 2.97
C ASP A 181 -4.84 -14.55 1.90
N THR A 182 -4.27 -13.71 1.06
CA THR A 182 -3.31 -14.10 0.01
C THR A 182 -2.10 -13.17 0.03
N PRO A 183 -0.91 -13.60 -0.38
CA PRO A 183 0.29 -12.76 -0.37
C PRO A 183 0.07 -11.46 -1.13
N GLY A 184 0.34 -10.34 -0.44
CA GLY A 184 0.13 -8.99 -0.97
C GLY A 184 -1.32 -8.52 -1.01
N PHE A 185 -2.25 -9.29 -0.49
CA PHE A 185 -3.69 -9.05 -0.53
C PHE A 185 -4.16 -8.74 -1.95
N LEU A 186 -5.02 -7.76 -2.17
CA LEU A 186 -5.57 -7.45 -3.48
C LEU A 186 -4.77 -6.35 -4.20
N GLY A 187 -4.66 -5.19 -3.58
CA GLY A 187 -4.07 -4.00 -4.22
C GLY A 187 -2.58 -4.16 -4.49
N ASN A 188 -1.80 -4.59 -3.49
CA ASN A 188 -0.37 -4.80 -3.69
C ASN A 188 -0.10 -5.94 -4.67
N ARG A 189 -0.90 -7.01 -4.67
CA ARG A 189 -0.75 -8.13 -5.60
C ARG A 189 -0.82 -7.67 -7.06
N VAL A 190 -1.87 -6.95 -7.42
CA VAL A 190 -2.08 -6.45 -8.78
C VAL A 190 -1.15 -5.29 -9.10
N GLY A 191 -0.97 -4.36 -8.15
CA GLY A 191 -0.14 -3.16 -8.36
C GLY A 191 1.33 -3.48 -8.55
N VAL A 192 1.89 -4.38 -7.75
CA VAL A 192 3.30 -4.81 -7.89
C VAL A 192 3.50 -5.60 -9.18
N TYR A 193 2.56 -6.50 -9.54
CA TYR A 193 2.59 -7.19 -10.83
C TYR A 193 2.61 -6.20 -11.99
N ALA A 194 1.71 -5.20 -11.97
CA ALA A 194 1.62 -4.18 -13.01
C ALA A 194 2.91 -3.37 -13.16
N MET A 195 3.54 -3.00 -12.04
CA MET A 195 4.83 -2.31 -12.06
C MET A 195 5.93 -3.20 -12.62
N GLN A 196 5.97 -4.45 -12.20
CA GLN A 196 7.02 -5.38 -12.63
C GLN A 196 6.91 -5.71 -14.12
N ILE A 197 5.71 -5.98 -14.63
CA ILE A 197 5.52 -6.26 -16.04
C ILE A 197 5.82 -5.04 -16.91
N ALA A 198 5.43 -3.84 -16.47
CA ALA A 198 5.75 -2.60 -17.19
C ALA A 198 7.27 -2.38 -17.30
N MET A 199 8.00 -2.59 -16.20
CA MET A 199 9.46 -2.50 -16.20
C MET A 199 10.10 -3.57 -17.10
N THR A 200 9.69 -4.82 -16.96
CA THR A 200 10.26 -5.96 -17.74
C THR A 200 10.03 -5.78 -19.24
N GLU A 201 8.83 -5.34 -19.65
CA GLU A 201 8.54 -5.08 -21.07
C GLU A 201 9.32 -3.87 -21.60
N ALA A 202 9.58 -2.85 -20.78
CA ALA A 202 10.43 -1.73 -21.17
C ALA A 202 11.86 -2.18 -21.48
N PHE A 203 12.46 -3.03 -20.63
CA PHE A 203 13.77 -3.62 -20.92
C PHE A 203 13.74 -4.46 -22.19
N LYS A 204 12.75 -5.33 -22.34
CA LYS A 204 12.61 -6.23 -23.50
C LYS A 204 12.48 -5.48 -24.82
N MET A 205 11.71 -4.38 -24.82
CA MET A 205 11.44 -3.56 -26.00
C MET A 205 12.47 -2.43 -26.20
N LYS A 206 13.50 -2.38 -25.35
CA LYS A 206 14.57 -1.36 -25.38
C LYS A 206 14.02 0.08 -25.36
N LEU A 207 12.98 0.31 -24.56
CA LEU A 207 12.49 1.65 -24.32
C LEU A 207 13.41 2.38 -23.35
N SER A 208 13.49 3.71 -23.49
CA SER A 208 14.10 4.50 -22.42
C SER A 208 13.18 4.59 -21.20
N VAL A 209 13.77 4.94 -20.05
CA VAL A 209 13.03 5.17 -18.80
C VAL A 209 11.89 6.18 -19.03
N GLU A 210 12.20 7.28 -19.75
CA GLU A 210 11.25 8.35 -20.02
C GLU A 210 10.14 7.92 -20.99
N GLU A 211 10.44 7.08 -21.98
CA GLU A 211 9.45 6.53 -22.90
C GLU A 211 8.46 5.63 -22.18
N ALA A 212 8.98 4.69 -21.36
CA ALA A 212 8.12 3.80 -20.59
C ALA A 212 7.24 4.57 -19.60
N ASP A 213 7.79 5.52 -18.84
CA ASP A 213 7.03 6.35 -17.89
C ASP A 213 5.99 7.24 -18.60
N ALA A 214 6.30 7.73 -19.78
CA ALA A 214 5.36 8.55 -20.54
C ALA A 214 4.14 7.75 -21.02
N ILE A 215 4.31 6.44 -21.29
CA ILE A 215 3.24 5.55 -21.73
C ILE A 215 2.51 4.92 -20.55
N PHE A 216 3.25 4.29 -19.60
CA PHE A 216 2.72 3.75 -18.35
C PHE A 216 2.41 4.89 -17.38
N GLY A 217 1.52 5.75 -17.78
CA GLY A 217 1.13 6.96 -17.08
C GLY A 217 -0.25 7.41 -17.56
N ARG A 218 -0.44 8.72 -17.69
CA ARG A 218 -1.75 9.29 -18.07
C ARG A 218 -2.40 8.67 -19.31
N PRO A 219 -1.67 8.32 -20.39
CA PRO A 219 -2.27 7.69 -21.54
C PRO A 219 -2.94 6.35 -21.26
N MET A 220 -2.42 5.60 -20.29
CA MET A 220 -3.01 4.34 -19.81
C MET A 220 -3.97 4.52 -18.63
N GLY A 221 -4.30 5.77 -18.27
CA GLY A 221 -5.14 6.05 -17.09
C GLY A 221 -4.42 5.84 -15.76
N ILE A 222 -3.10 5.82 -15.74
CA ILE A 222 -2.24 5.64 -14.59
C ILE A 222 -1.63 7.00 -14.17
N PRO A 223 -1.26 7.22 -12.91
CA PRO A 223 -0.62 8.47 -12.50
C PRO A 223 0.63 8.81 -13.33
N LYS A 224 0.86 10.11 -13.56
CA LYS A 224 1.98 10.63 -14.36
C LYS A 224 3.38 10.25 -13.89
N THR A 225 3.49 9.65 -12.72
CA THR A 225 4.76 9.22 -12.12
C THR A 225 5.45 8.17 -13.01
N GLY A 226 4.66 7.38 -13.75
CA GLY A 226 5.17 6.26 -14.52
C GLY A 226 5.64 5.09 -13.67
N VAL A 227 6.25 4.08 -14.28
CA VAL A 227 6.74 2.90 -13.58
C VAL A 227 8.08 3.17 -12.88
N PHE A 228 9.04 3.72 -13.59
CA PHE A 228 10.39 3.96 -13.05
C PHE A 228 10.40 5.07 -12.01
N GLY A 229 9.66 6.15 -12.27
CA GLY A 229 9.45 7.22 -11.29
C GLY A 229 8.73 6.74 -10.02
N LEU A 230 7.88 5.72 -10.12
CA LEU A 230 7.20 5.11 -8.97
C LEU A 230 8.16 4.20 -8.18
N TYR A 231 9.00 3.41 -8.84
CA TYR A 231 10.08 2.69 -8.18
C TYR A 231 11.01 3.63 -7.38
N ASP A 232 11.39 4.75 -7.97
CA ASP A 232 12.21 5.77 -7.29
C ASP A 232 11.49 6.42 -6.09
N LEU A 233 10.17 6.55 -6.16
CA LEU A 233 9.36 7.11 -5.09
C LEU A 233 9.23 6.16 -3.91
N ILE A 234 8.94 4.88 -4.17
CA ILE A 234 8.76 3.84 -3.16
C ILE A 234 10.12 3.47 -2.55
N GLY A 235 11.11 3.30 -3.38
CA GLY A 235 12.44 2.81 -3.08
C GLY A 235 12.70 1.48 -3.79
N ILE A 236 13.74 1.46 -4.62
CA ILE A 236 14.12 0.31 -5.45
C ILE A 236 14.48 -0.90 -4.58
N ASP A 237 15.17 -0.67 -3.47
CA ASP A 237 15.51 -1.68 -2.46
C ASP A 237 14.27 -2.28 -1.79
N LEU A 238 13.33 -1.43 -1.37
CA LEU A 238 12.07 -1.88 -0.77
C LEU A 238 11.26 -2.73 -1.77
N MET A 239 11.19 -2.30 -3.02
CA MET A 239 10.51 -3.07 -4.07
C MET A 239 11.17 -4.42 -4.32
N ALA A 240 12.50 -4.49 -4.29
CA ALA A 240 13.23 -5.75 -4.41
C ALA A 240 12.91 -6.71 -3.26
N ASP A 241 12.76 -6.20 -2.03
CA ASP A 241 12.37 -7.02 -0.87
C ASP A 241 10.92 -7.50 -0.96
N VAL A 242 10.00 -6.66 -1.44
CA VAL A 242 8.61 -7.05 -1.73
C VAL A 242 8.55 -8.16 -2.78
N LEU A 243 9.32 -8.05 -3.86
CA LEU A 243 9.39 -9.09 -4.89
C LEU A 243 9.92 -10.42 -4.33
N LYS A 244 10.97 -10.39 -3.50
CA LYS A 244 11.51 -11.60 -2.84
C LYS A 244 10.47 -12.25 -1.93
N SER A 245 9.71 -11.43 -1.17
CA SER A 245 8.63 -11.95 -0.32
C SER A 245 7.55 -12.64 -1.17
N PHE A 246 7.12 -12.03 -2.27
CA PHE A 246 6.13 -12.63 -3.16
C PHE A 246 6.62 -13.93 -3.79
N ILE A 247 7.86 -13.97 -4.30
CA ILE A 247 8.46 -15.19 -4.85
C ILE A 247 8.47 -16.32 -3.81
N LYS A 248 8.74 -16.00 -2.54
CA LYS A 248 8.79 -16.98 -1.46
C LYS A 248 7.41 -17.52 -1.07
N GLU A 249 6.40 -16.66 -1.08
CA GLU A 249 5.09 -16.94 -0.50
C GLU A 249 4.05 -17.41 -1.53
N LEU A 250 4.25 -17.06 -2.81
CA LEU A 250 3.34 -17.45 -3.87
C LEU A 250 3.56 -18.87 -4.33
N PRO A 251 2.50 -19.61 -4.73
CA PRO A 251 2.63 -20.92 -5.36
C PRO A 251 3.56 -20.85 -6.60
N GLU A 252 4.36 -21.88 -6.82
CA GLU A 252 5.27 -21.95 -7.99
C GLU A 252 4.55 -21.80 -9.34
N THR A 253 3.26 -22.13 -9.38
CA THR A 253 2.39 -22.00 -10.55
C THR A 253 1.88 -20.59 -10.81
N ASP A 254 2.13 -19.65 -9.89
CA ASP A 254 1.66 -18.28 -10.04
C ASP A 254 2.46 -17.54 -11.13
N GLU A 255 1.75 -16.91 -12.06
CA GLU A 255 2.36 -16.14 -13.16
C GLU A 255 3.29 -15.00 -12.68
N PHE A 256 3.20 -14.63 -11.41
CA PHE A 256 4.09 -13.62 -10.82
C PHE A 256 5.58 -14.03 -10.92
N HIS A 257 5.88 -15.34 -10.82
CA HIS A 257 7.25 -15.85 -10.95
C HIS A 257 7.87 -15.58 -12.32
N GLU A 258 7.06 -15.47 -13.36
CA GLU A 258 7.57 -15.17 -14.71
C GLU A 258 8.08 -13.74 -14.85
N VAL A 259 7.49 -12.81 -14.10
CA VAL A 259 7.81 -11.37 -14.17
C VAL A 259 8.77 -10.91 -13.07
N ALA A 260 8.84 -11.61 -11.95
CA ALA A 260 9.66 -11.25 -10.79
C ALA A 260 11.13 -11.74 -10.92
N LYS A 261 11.71 -11.66 -12.11
CA LYS A 261 13.10 -12.04 -12.36
C LYS A 261 14.05 -10.92 -11.92
N GLU A 262 15.22 -11.33 -11.40
CA GLU A 262 16.28 -10.37 -11.05
C GLU A 262 16.77 -9.64 -12.31
N ILE A 263 16.79 -8.32 -12.23
CA ILE A 263 17.32 -7.43 -13.29
C ILE A 263 18.69 -6.94 -12.84
N PRO A 264 19.78 -7.28 -13.56
CA PRO A 264 21.15 -6.95 -13.14
C PRO A 264 21.37 -5.45 -12.88
N LEU A 265 20.75 -4.58 -13.69
CA LEU A 265 20.84 -3.12 -13.49
C LEU A 265 20.20 -2.70 -12.16
N VAL A 266 19.04 -3.27 -11.80
CA VAL A 266 18.36 -2.98 -10.53
C VAL A 266 19.22 -3.40 -9.35
N LYS A 267 19.82 -4.56 -9.40
CA LYS A 267 20.77 -5.04 -8.38
C LYS A 267 21.96 -4.09 -8.22
N LYS A 268 22.59 -3.71 -9.32
CA LYS A 268 23.70 -2.74 -9.33
C LYS A 268 23.29 -1.39 -8.73
N LEU A 269 22.10 -0.88 -9.04
CA LEU A 269 21.59 0.37 -8.44
C LEU A 269 21.50 0.27 -6.92
N ILE A 270 20.95 -0.83 -6.40
CA ILE A 270 20.83 -1.06 -4.94
C ILE A 270 22.22 -1.13 -4.29
N GLU A 271 23.13 -1.96 -4.83
CA GLU A 271 24.49 -2.14 -4.30
C GLU A 271 25.31 -0.86 -4.28
N THR A 272 25.06 0.06 -5.23
CA THR A 272 25.77 1.35 -5.31
C THR A 272 25.07 2.50 -4.59
N GLY A 273 23.92 2.22 -3.92
CA GLY A 273 23.16 3.18 -3.12
C GLY A 273 22.24 4.09 -3.92
N TYR A 274 21.94 3.73 -5.17
CA TYR A 274 20.92 4.39 -6.00
C TYR A 274 19.55 3.72 -5.76
N THR A 275 19.02 3.94 -4.57
CA THR A 275 17.78 3.29 -4.10
C THR A 275 16.53 4.14 -4.31
N GLY A 276 16.58 5.13 -5.19
CA GLY A 276 15.48 6.05 -5.47
C GLY A 276 15.64 7.40 -4.75
N ARG A 277 14.53 8.10 -4.54
CA ARG A 277 14.52 9.48 -3.98
C ARG A 277 15.12 9.61 -2.58
N LYS A 278 15.10 8.53 -1.81
CA LYS A 278 15.70 8.48 -0.46
C LYS A 278 17.21 8.24 -0.48
N GLY A 279 17.76 7.76 -1.61
CA GLY A 279 19.17 7.47 -1.81
C GLY A 279 19.87 8.55 -2.64
N LYS A 280 20.90 8.13 -3.38
CA LYS A 280 21.66 9.01 -4.30
C LYS A 280 20.90 9.38 -5.58
N GLY A 281 19.73 8.82 -5.80
CA GLY A 281 18.91 8.79 -7.00
C GLY A 281 18.47 7.35 -7.25
N GLY A 282 17.92 7.07 -8.42
CA GLY A 282 17.50 5.75 -8.87
C GLY A 282 17.52 5.68 -10.39
N PHE A 283 16.42 5.31 -11.02
CA PHE A 283 16.26 5.43 -12.47
C PHE A 283 16.35 6.88 -12.95
N TYR A 284 15.95 7.81 -12.08
CA TYR A 284 16.21 9.23 -12.21
C TYR A 284 17.11 9.72 -11.09
N ARG A 285 17.95 10.69 -11.40
CA ARG A 285 18.72 11.40 -10.39
C ARG A 285 18.82 12.90 -10.68
N MET A 286 19.04 13.69 -9.64
CA MET A 286 19.32 15.11 -9.79
C MET A 286 20.84 15.34 -9.79
N ASN A 287 21.38 15.66 -10.96
CA ASN A 287 22.77 16.09 -11.05
C ASN A 287 22.90 17.53 -10.56
N LYS A 288 23.76 17.72 -9.54
CA LYS A 288 24.02 19.01 -8.87
C LYS A 288 25.43 19.53 -9.19
N THR A 289 26.16 18.93 -10.14
CA THR A 289 27.47 19.40 -10.55
C THR A 289 27.28 20.61 -11.48
N GLY A 290 27.77 21.78 -11.01
CA GLY A 290 27.64 23.03 -11.73
C GLY A 290 26.62 24.01 -11.12
N THR A 291 26.33 25.08 -11.82
CA THR A 291 25.41 26.14 -11.38
C THR A 291 23.93 25.78 -11.56
N THR A 292 23.61 24.80 -12.40
CA THR A 292 22.25 24.36 -12.73
C THR A 292 22.01 22.92 -12.28
N LYS A 293 20.81 22.68 -11.70
CA LYS A 293 20.36 21.33 -11.39
C LYS A 293 19.78 20.71 -12.65
N VAL A 294 20.29 19.55 -13.06
CA VAL A 294 19.82 18.82 -14.22
C VAL A 294 19.24 17.48 -13.78
N MET A 295 18.00 17.20 -14.18
CA MET A 295 17.42 15.87 -14.03
C MET A 295 18.05 14.96 -15.08
N GLU A 296 18.58 13.83 -14.65
CA GLU A 296 19.13 12.78 -15.50
C GLU A 296 18.31 11.50 -15.38
N ALA A 297 18.24 10.75 -16.46
CA ALA A 297 17.66 9.40 -16.52
C ALA A 297 18.74 8.38 -16.88
N ILE A 298 18.65 7.19 -16.34
CA ILE A 298 19.57 6.10 -16.63
C ILE A 298 19.22 5.45 -17.98
N ASN A 299 20.24 5.11 -18.74
CA ASN A 299 20.06 4.24 -19.88
C ASN A 299 19.96 2.77 -19.40
N LEU A 300 18.89 2.09 -19.76
CA LEU A 300 18.59 0.73 -19.28
C LEU A 300 19.55 -0.33 -19.78
N GLU A 301 20.27 -0.09 -20.91
CA GLU A 301 21.25 -1.01 -21.48
C GLU A 301 22.66 -0.75 -20.93
N SER A 302 23.14 0.52 -20.96
CA SER A 302 24.51 0.85 -20.55
C SER A 302 24.64 1.14 -19.06
N GLY A 303 23.58 1.57 -18.39
CA GLY A 303 23.62 2.02 -17.00
C GLY A 303 24.18 3.43 -16.83
N ASP A 304 24.41 4.20 -17.91
CA ASP A 304 24.90 5.58 -17.87
C ASP A 304 23.73 6.56 -17.71
N TYR A 305 24.03 7.68 -17.02
CA TYR A 305 23.05 8.75 -16.85
C TYR A 305 23.25 9.84 -17.94
N THR A 306 22.14 10.24 -18.53
CA THR A 306 22.08 11.36 -19.49
C THR A 306 20.96 12.33 -19.09
N PRO A 307 21.03 13.60 -19.51
CA PRO A 307 19.93 14.55 -19.27
C PRO A 307 18.59 13.98 -19.69
N ALA A 308 17.64 13.96 -18.78
CA ALA A 308 16.31 13.40 -19.01
C ALA A 308 15.57 14.17 -20.10
N LYS A 309 14.93 13.43 -21.02
CA LYS A 309 14.20 13.97 -22.17
C LYS A 309 12.70 13.98 -21.89
N LYS A 310 12.03 15.02 -22.33
CA LYS A 310 10.57 15.03 -22.34
C LYS A 310 10.10 14.24 -23.57
N ILE A 311 9.36 13.16 -23.32
CA ILE A 311 8.76 12.36 -24.39
C ILE A 311 7.33 12.86 -24.63
N ASP A 312 7.06 13.26 -25.85
CA ASP A 312 5.70 13.61 -26.29
C ASP A 312 5.07 12.40 -26.97
N VAL A 313 4.23 11.69 -26.23
CA VAL A 313 3.44 10.57 -26.77
C VAL A 313 2.12 11.05 -27.37
N LYS A 314 1.91 12.38 -27.49
CA LYS A 314 0.65 13.03 -27.89
C LYS A 314 -0.53 12.59 -27.01
N SER A 315 -0.23 12.35 -25.74
CA SER A 315 -1.15 11.78 -24.75
C SER A 315 -2.39 12.62 -24.50
N ASP A 316 -2.32 13.92 -24.69
CA ASP A 316 -3.44 14.84 -24.46
C ASP A 316 -4.56 14.72 -25.52
N LYS A 317 -4.31 13.94 -26.59
CA LYS A 317 -5.24 13.76 -27.73
C LYS A 317 -5.54 12.29 -28.04
N VAL A 318 -4.90 11.34 -27.35
CA VAL A 318 -5.04 9.90 -27.62
C VAL A 318 -5.64 9.26 -26.37
N ASP A 319 -6.85 8.76 -26.50
CA ASP A 319 -7.45 7.90 -25.48
C ASP A 319 -6.75 6.52 -25.43
N LEU A 320 -7.06 5.72 -24.42
CA LEU A 320 -6.48 4.38 -24.26
C LEU A 320 -6.64 3.53 -25.54
N LYS A 321 -7.83 3.59 -26.16
CA LYS A 321 -8.12 2.85 -27.39
C LYS A 321 -7.20 3.29 -28.54
N GLY A 322 -7.00 4.58 -28.70
CA GLY A 322 -6.07 5.13 -29.69
C GLY A 322 -4.63 4.72 -29.42
N LEU A 323 -4.20 4.71 -28.15
CA LEU A 323 -2.86 4.29 -27.75
C LEU A 323 -2.57 2.82 -28.10
N ILE A 324 -3.43 1.89 -27.67
CA ILE A 324 -3.20 0.45 -27.90
C ILE A 324 -3.34 0.03 -29.36
N ASN A 325 -3.99 0.84 -30.21
CA ASN A 325 -4.11 0.59 -31.63
C ASN A 325 -2.96 1.20 -32.46
N ARG A 326 -2.03 1.92 -31.86
CA ARG A 326 -0.84 2.45 -32.56
C ARG A 326 -0.02 1.28 -33.11
N LYS A 327 0.56 1.51 -34.31
CA LYS A 327 1.42 0.54 -35.01
C LYS A 327 2.91 0.82 -34.81
N ASP A 328 3.27 1.37 -33.67
CA ASP A 328 4.64 1.66 -33.27
C ASP A 328 4.97 1.02 -31.92
N LYS A 329 6.25 1.10 -31.51
CA LYS A 329 6.73 0.54 -30.24
C LYS A 329 5.93 0.99 -29.01
N TYR A 330 5.29 2.16 -29.06
CA TYR A 330 4.52 2.69 -27.95
C TYR A 330 3.16 1.99 -27.81
N GLY A 331 2.48 1.73 -28.92
CA GLY A 331 1.25 0.94 -28.92
C GLY A 331 1.51 -0.51 -28.56
N GLU A 332 2.59 -1.09 -29.08
CA GLU A 332 2.99 -2.47 -28.74
C GLU A 332 3.31 -2.63 -27.24
N TYR A 333 4.05 -1.66 -26.66
CA TYR A 333 4.34 -1.65 -25.22
C TYR A 333 3.06 -1.51 -24.40
N ALA A 334 2.22 -0.52 -24.73
CA ALA A 334 0.97 -0.30 -23.99
C ALA A 334 0.06 -1.53 -24.01
N TRP A 335 -0.10 -2.15 -25.18
CA TRP A 335 -0.90 -3.37 -25.31
C TRP A 335 -0.29 -4.56 -24.57
N SER A 336 1.03 -4.79 -24.71
CA SER A 336 1.71 -5.89 -24.04
C SER A 336 1.57 -5.81 -22.52
N VAL A 337 1.76 -4.61 -21.96
CA VAL A 337 1.64 -4.39 -20.51
C VAL A 337 0.18 -4.56 -20.06
N LEU A 338 -0.75 -3.85 -20.70
CA LEU A 338 -2.16 -3.85 -20.31
C LEU A 338 -2.79 -5.24 -20.41
N SER A 339 -2.57 -5.95 -21.51
CA SER A 339 -3.13 -7.29 -21.69
C SER A 339 -2.66 -8.30 -20.65
N LYS A 340 -1.41 -8.21 -20.22
CA LYS A 340 -0.84 -9.08 -19.18
C LYS A 340 -1.38 -8.71 -17.79
N ILE A 341 -1.56 -7.42 -17.50
CA ILE A 341 -2.18 -6.97 -16.25
C ILE A 341 -3.61 -7.50 -16.16
N ILE A 342 -4.41 -7.32 -17.23
CA ILE A 342 -5.80 -7.81 -17.28
C ILE A 342 -5.85 -9.32 -17.09
N LYS A 343 -5.01 -10.07 -17.82
CA LYS A 343 -4.94 -11.53 -17.70
C LYS A 343 -4.64 -11.95 -16.27
N TYR A 344 -3.58 -11.37 -15.66
CA TYR A 344 -3.20 -11.69 -14.30
C TYR A 344 -4.29 -11.32 -13.29
N ALA A 345 -4.82 -10.10 -13.35
CA ALA A 345 -5.90 -9.65 -12.48
C ALA A 345 -7.13 -10.57 -12.57
N SER A 346 -7.50 -10.99 -13.79
CA SER A 346 -8.61 -11.90 -14.02
C SER A 346 -8.37 -13.29 -13.41
N SER A 347 -7.13 -13.79 -13.42
CA SER A 347 -6.78 -15.09 -12.84
C SER A 347 -6.89 -15.14 -11.31
N LEU A 348 -6.89 -13.98 -10.65
CA LEU A 348 -6.98 -13.87 -9.20
C LEU A 348 -8.42 -14.02 -8.67
N VAL A 349 -9.43 -13.99 -9.54
CA VAL A 349 -10.83 -14.22 -9.17
C VAL A 349 -11.18 -15.70 -9.44
N PRO A 350 -11.82 -16.43 -8.50
CA PRO A 350 -12.34 -15.98 -7.20
C PRO A 350 -11.36 -16.10 -6.02
N GLY A 351 -10.09 -16.37 -6.25
CA GLY A 351 -9.12 -16.70 -5.19
C GLY A 351 -8.89 -15.58 -4.17
N ILE A 352 -8.72 -14.35 -4.63
CA ILE A 352 -8.51 -13.18 -3.75
C ILE A 352 -9.81 -12.50 -3.38
N THR A 353 -10.66 -12.27 -4.36
CA THR A 353 -12.00 -11.69 -4.20
C THR A 353 -12.99 -12.41 -5.11
N LYS A 354 -14.28 -12.25 -4.84
CA LYS A 354 -15.33 -12.87 -5.64
C LYS A 354 -15.70 -12.08 -6.90
N GLU A 355 -15.41 -10.77 -6.90
CA GLU A 355 -15.90 -9.84 -7.91
C GLU A 355 -14.73 -9.15 -8.62
N PHE A 356 -14.75 -9.12 -9.96
CA PHE A 356 -13.77 -8.37 -10.74
C PHE A 356 -13.77 -6.87 -10.42
N ASN A 357 -14.94 -6.31 -10.10
CA ASN A 357 -15.07 -4.90 -9.74
C ASN A 357 -14.27 -4.52 -8.49
N ASP A 358 -14.04 -5.45 -7.57
CA ASP A 358 -13.19 -5.21 -6.39
C ASP A 358 -11.75 -4.93 -6.79
N ILE A 359 -11.26 -5.58 -7.85
CA ILE A 359 -9.91 -5.34 -8.37
C ILE A 359 -9.83 -3.95 -9.00
N ASP A 360 -10.83 -3.58 -9.81
CA ASP A 360 -10.90 -2.25 -10.42
C ASP A 360 -10.91 -1.15 -9.35
N GLU A 361 -11.75 -1.30 -8.32
CA GLU A 361 -11.83 -0.36 -7.22
C GLU A 361 -10.54 -0.33 -6.39
N ALA A 362 -9.88 -1.47 -6.14
CA ALA A 362 -8.60 -1.51 -5.45
C ALA A 362 -7.53 -0.71 -6.20
N MET A 363 -7.46 -0.82 -7.51
CA MET A 363 -6.49 -0.07 -8.32
C MET A 363 -6.83 1.42 -8.39
N ARG A 364 -8.13 1.76 -8.48
CA ARG A 364 -8.58 3.15 -8.47
C ARG A 364 -8.27 3.84 -7.13
N LEU A 365 -8.57 3.19 -6.04
CA LEU A 365 -8.51 3.77 -4.69
C LEU A 365 -7.13 3.63 -4.02
N GLY A 366 -6.38 2.58 -4.35
CA GLY A 366 -5.06 2.28 -3.78
C GLY A 366 -3.89 2.74 -4.63
N PHE A 367 -4.08 2.83 -5.95
CA PHE A 367 -3.03 3.21 -6.90
C PHE A 367 -3.39 4.45 -7.74
N ASN A 368 -4.54 5.08 -7.47
CA ASN A 368 -5.03 6.26 -8.19
C ASN A 368 -5.14 6.05 -9.72
N TRP A 369 -5.47 4.85 -10.16
CA TRP A 369 -5.77 4.61 -11.56
C TRP A 369 -7.12 5.24 -11.92
N ALA A 370 -7.26 5.73 -13.13
CA ALA A 370 -8.51 6.33 -13.60
C ALA A 370 -9.62 5.26 -13.76
N LYS A 371 -9.20 4.04 -14.08
CA LYS A 371 -10.04 2.84 -14.21
C LYS A 371 -9.29 1.68 -13.56
N GLY A 372 -9.94 0.52 -13.48
CA GLY A 372 -9.25 -0.72 -13.14
C GLY A 372 -8.36 -1.23 -14.28
N PRO A 373 -7.84 -2.43 -14.13
CA PRO A 373 -7.07 -3.12 -15.16
C PRO A 373 -7.76 -3.25 -16.51
#